data_5c5002cada3e2a5ab7d51b9605127a19
#
_entry.id   5c5002cada3e2a5ab7d51b9605127a19
#
_cell.length_a   1.000
_cell.length_b   1.000
_cell.length_c   1.000
_cell.angle_alpha   90.00
_cell.angle_beta   90.00
_cell.angle_gamma   90.00
#
_symmetry.space_group_name_H-M   'P 1'
#
loop_
_entity.id
_entity.type
_entity.pdbx_description
1 polymer ?
#
loop_
_entity_poly.entity_id
_entity_poly.type
_entity_poly.pdbx_seq_one_letter_code
_entity_poly.pdbx_strand_id
1 'polypeptide(L)'
;MAKKFSALRAKMSPEAQARSAARAEAALVEMQLQELRKSRDVTQVDVAKGMKIEQAAVSKLEHREDMYVSTLRDYVKALGGELKLVASFPDAEIQVHPFEIDR
;
A
#
# COMPACT_ATOMS: atom_id res chain seq x y z
N MET A 1 -12.70 11.72 7.21
CA MET A 1 -12.15 10.35 7.21
C MET A 1 -12.25 9.71 8.57
N ALA A 2 -11.73 10.34 9.63
CA ALA A 2 -11.78 9.79 10.97
C ALA A 2 -13.21 9.55 11.47
N LYS A 3 -14.15 10.44 11.16
CA LYS A 3 -15.55 10.30 11.56
C LYS A 3 -16.21 9.08 10.93
N LYS A 4 -15.92 8.77 9.68
CA LYS A 4 -16.48 7.61 8.99
C LYS A 4 -15.97 6.31 9.58
N PHE A 5 -14.69 6.29 9.89
CA PHE A 5 -14.07 5.11 10.50
C PHE A 5 -14.62 4.86 11.89
N SER A 6 -14.80 5.92 12.68
CA SER A 6 -15.39 5.80 14.03
C SER A 6 -16.82 5.28 13.99
N ALA A 7 -17.63 5.76 13.03
CA ALA A 7 -19.01 5.31 12.85
C ALA A 7 -19.06 3.81 12.51
N LEU A 8 -18.15 3.35 11.67
CA LEU A 8 -18.06 1.93 11.32
C LEU A 8 -17.68 1.09 12.53
N ARG A 9 -16.71 1.53 13.30
CA ARG A 9 -16.27 0.82 14.50
C ARG A 9 -17.37 0.73 15.55
N ALA A 10 -18.18 1.77 15.69
CA ALA A 10 -19.25 1.80 16.66
C ALA A 10 -20.32 0.73 16.41
N LYS A 11 -20.42 0.22 15.19
CA LYS A 11 -21.36 -0.83 14.81
C LYS A 11 -20.84 -2.24 15.07
N MET A 12 -19.58 -2.37 15.45
CA MET A 12 -18.96 -3.67 15.70
C MET A 12 -19.10 -4.10 17.13
N SER A 13 -18.99 -5.42 17.37
CA SER A 13 -18.87 -5.94 18.73
C SER A 13 -17.57 -5.45 19.37
N PRO A 14 -17.48 -5.44 20.71
CA PRO A 14 -16.23 -5.04 21.38
C PRO A 14 -15.02 -5.84 20.93
N GLU A 15 -15.18 -7.13 20.70
CA GLU A 15 -14.09 -8.00 20.22
C GLU A 15 -13.68 -7.63 18.81
N ALA A 16 -14.65 -7.40 17.93
CA ALA A 16 -14.37 -6.98 16.55
C ALA A 16 -13.73 -5.60 16.54
N GLN A 17 -14.15 -4.69 17.42
CA GLN A 17 -13.55 -3.37 17.53
C GLN A 17 -12.10 -3.47 17.95
N ALA A 18 -11.77 -4.32 18.90
CA ALA A 18 -10.41 -4.52 19.37
C ALA A 18 -9.51 -5.06 18.24
N ARG A 19 -9.98 -6.06 17.50
CA ARG A 19 -9.24 -6.61 16.37
C ARG A 19 -9.08 -5.58 15.26
N SER A 20 -10.12 -4.82 14.99
CA SER A 20 -10.09 -3.78 13.97
C SER A 20 -9.12 -2.66 14.34
N ALA A 21 -9.10 -2.26 15.61
CA ALA A 21 -8.18 -1.23 16.09
C ALA A 21 -6.72 -1.68 15.98
N ALA A 22 -6.42 -2.92 16.39
CA ALA A 22 -5.08 -3.46 16.29
C ALA A 22 -4.62 -3.55 14.84
N ARG A 23 -5.52 -3.98 13.95
CA ARG A 23 -5.23 -4.06 12.53
C ARG A 23 -5.04 -2.68 11.92
N ALA A 24 -5.84 -1.70 12.33
CA ALA A 24 -5.74 -0.34 11.86
C ALA A 24 -4.43 0.30 12.29
N GLU A 25 -3.97 0.06 13.52
CA GLU A 25 -2.67 0.55 13.98
C GLU A 25 -1.55 -0.02 13.14
N ALA A 26 -1.56 -1.32 12.87
CA ALA A 26 -0.55 -1.97 12.03
C ALA A 26 -0.61 -1.47 10.59
N ALA A 27 -1.82 -1.18 10.08
CA ALA A 27 -2.02 -0.71 8.71
C ALA A 27 -1.77 0.78 8.53
N LEU A 28 -1.76 1.55 9.64
CA LEU A 28 -1.57 2.99 9.60
C LEU A 28 -0.10 3.42 9.57
N VAL A 29 0.81 2.49 9.39
CA VAL A 29 2.21 2.85 9.15
C VAL A 29 2.28 3.50 7.78
N GLU A 30 2.58 4.80 7.76
CA GLU A 30 2.70 5.55 6.52
C GLU A 30 4.17 5.72 6.19
N MET A 31 4.51 5.39 4.96
CA MET A 31 5.89 5.51 4.48
C MET A 31 5.88 6.06 3.07
N GLN A 32 6.88 6.88 2.77
CA GLN A 32 7.19 7.20 1.40
C GLN A 32 7.84 5.97 0.75
N LEU A 33 7.81 5.90 -0.57
CA LEU A 33 8.34 4.73 -1.29
C LEU A 33 9.79 4.44 -0.95
N GLN A 34 10.60 5.49 -0.81
CA GLN A 34 12.00 5.33 -0.46
C GLN A 34 12.16 4.66 0.92
N GLU A 35 11.36 5.07 1.87
CA GLU A 35 11.38 4.47 3.21
C GLU A 35 10.90 3.03 3.19
N LEU A 36 9.86 2.76 2.41
CA LEU A 36 9.35 1.41 2.23
C LEU A 36 10.44 0.51 1.68
N ARG A 37 11.12 0.96 0.62
CA ARG A 37 12.21 0.21 0.00
C ARG A 37 13.30 -0.09 1.02
N LYS A 38 13.74 0.93 1.76
CA LYS A 38 14.81 0.77 2.75
C LYS A 38 14.40 -0.18 3.87
N SER A 39 13.13 -0.16 4.26
CA SER A 39 12.62 -1.07 5.30
C SER A 39 12.70 -2.54 4.88
N ARG A 40 12.81 -2.80 3.60
CA ARG A 40 12.94 -4.15 3.04
C ARG A 40 14.38 -4.51 2.69
N ASP A 41 15.34 -3.64 3.01
CA ASP A 41 16.76 -3.84 2.70
C ASP A 41 17.02 -4.03 1.21
N VAL A 42 16.26 -3.31 0.38
CA VAL A 42 16.38 -3.37 -1.08
C VAL A 42 16.97 -2.05 -1.58
N THR A 43 17.94 -2.13 -2.46
CA THR A 43 18.57 -0.95 -3.05
C THR A 43 17.81 -0.48 -4.28
N GLN A 44 18.05 0.79 -4.68
CA GLN A 44 17.51 1.28 -5.95
C GLN A 44 17.97 0.45 -7.13
N VAL A 45 19.19 -0.05 -7.09
CA VAL A 45 19.73 -0.92 -8.15
C VAL A 45 18.92 -2.21 -8.24
N ASP A 46 18.58 -2.80 -7.09
CA ASP A 46 17.77 -4.01 -7.05
C ASP A 46 16.37 -3.78 -7.63
N VAL A 47 15.76 -2.66 -7.28
CA VAL A 47 14.44 -2.30 -7.82
C VAL A 47 14.52 -2.08 -9.33
N ALA A 48 15.55 -1.39 -9.78
CA ALA A 48 15.77 -1.14 -11.21
C ALA A 48 15.86 -2.45 -11.99
N LYS A 49 16.58 -3.41 -11.46
CA LYS A 49 16.69 -4.75 -12.07
C LYS A 49 15.34 -5.46 -12.10
N GLY A 50 14.62 -5.42 -10.98
CA GLY A 50 13.31 -6.06 -10.89
C GLY A 50 12.27 -5.47 -11.81
N MET A 51 12.30 -4.16 -11.98
CA MET A 51 11.37 -3.44 -12.86
C MET A 51 11.88 -3.33 -14.30
N LYS A 52 13.13 -3.71 -14.56
CA LYS A 52 13.78 -3.61 -15.88
C LYS A 52 13.84 -2.17 -16.38
N ILE A 53 14.20 -1.27 -15.49
CA ILE A 53 14.37 0.15 -15.78
C ILE A 53 15.72 0.64 -15.25
N GLU A 54 16.08 1.85 -15.59
CA GLU A 54 17.31 2.46 -15.12
C GLU A 54 17.19 2.90 -13.66
N GLN A 55 18.29 2.88 -12.92
CA GLN A 55 18.32 3.34 -11.53
C GLN A 55 17.84 4.79 -11.42
N ALA A 56 18.22 5.65 -12.37
CA ALA A 56 17.77 7.03 -12.36
C ALA A 56 16.24 7.13 -12.45
N ALA A 57 15.60 6.21 -13.18
CA ALA A 57 14.14 6.16 -13.28
C ALA A 57 13.52 5.76 -11.94
N VAL A 58 14.15 4.85 -11.20
CA VAL A 58 13.68 4.48 -9.86
C VAL A 58 13.77 5.68 -8.93
N SER A 59 14.88 6.42 -8.96
CA SER A 59 15.03 7.60 -8.14
C SER A 59 13.95 8.64 -8.42
N LYS A 60 13.66 8.88 -9.70
CA LYS A 60 12.58 9.81 -10.09
C LYS A 60 11.23 9.32 -9.61
N LEU A 61 10.98 8.03 -9.73
CA LEU A 61 9.72 7.41 -9.31
C LEU A 61 9.50 7.60 -7.81
N GLU A 62 10.53 7.43 -7.02
CA GLU A 62 10.44 7.56 -5.56
C GLU A 62 10.17 9.00 -5.10
N HIS A 63 10.38 9.98 -5.97
CA HIS A 63 10.16 11.38 -5.65
C HIS A 63 8.89 11.95 -6.29
N ARG A 64 8.11 11.13 -6.96
CA ARG A 64 6.85 11.56 -7.58
C ARG A 64 5.75 11.65 -6.55
N GLU A 65 4.88 12.65 -6.72
CA GLU A 65 3.67 12.77 -5.93
C GLU A 65 2.52 11.96 -6.52
N ASP A 66 2.65 11.57 -7.78
CA ASP A 66 1.58 10.91 -8.51
C ASP A 66 2.19 9.88 -9.46
N MET A 67 1.54 8.72 -9.59
CA MET A 67 1.99 7.68 -10.50
C MET A 67 0.83 6.74 -10.83
N TYR A 68 0.99 5.99 -11.91
CA TYR A 68 0.02 4.97 -12.27
C TYR A 68 0.04 3.84 -11.25
N VAL A 69 -1.14 3.27 -11.01
CA VAL A 69 -1.27 2.11 -10.12
C VAL A 69 -0.42 0.95 -10.62
N SER A 70 -0.37 0.74 -11.93
CA SER A 70 0.45 -0.33 -12.51
C SER A 70 1.94 -0.14 -12.19
N THR A 71 2.42 1.09 -12.21
CA THR A 71 3.81 1.40 -11.85
C THR A 71 4.06 1.10 -10.38
N LEU A 72 3.15 1.51 -9.52
CA LEU A 72 3.24 1.25 -8.09
C LEU A 72 3.21 -0.25 -7.81
N ARG A 73 2.35 -0.99 -8.51
CA ARG A 73 2.30 -2.45 -8.40
C ARG A 73 3.66 -3.07 -8.74
N ASP A 74 4.25 -2.65 -9.84
CA ASP A 74 5.54 -3.19 -10.27
C ASP A 74 6.66 -2.85 -9.29
N TYR A 75 6.61 -1.66 -8.71
CA TYR A 75 7.57 -1.25 -7.69
C TYR A 75 7.46 -2.14 -6.44
N VAL A 76 6.26 -2.35 -5.93
CA VAL A 76 6.04 -3.19 -4.76
C VAL A 76 6.43 -4.63 -5.03
N LYS A 77 6.16 -5.14 -6.23
CA LYS A 77 6.60 -6.48 -6.63
C LYS A 77 8.12 -6.60 -6.62
N ALA A 78 8.81 -5.57 -7.07
CA ALA A 78 10.28 -5.55 -7.04
C ALA A 78 10.83 -5.57 -5.62
N LEU A 79 10.05 -5.13 -4.65
CA LEU A 79 10.41 -5.22 -3.23
C LEU A 79 10.08 -6.58 -2.61
N GLY A 80 9.47 -7.47 -3.37
CA GLY A 80 9.05 -8.78 -2.89
C GLY A 80 7.66 -8.81 -2.27
N GLY A 81 6.88 -7.75 -2.46
CA GLY A 81 5.55 -7.63 -1.90
C GLY A 81 4.46 -7.68 -2.94
N GLU A 82 3.25 -7.41 -2.51
CA GLU A 82 2.07 -7.36 -3.35
C GLU A 82 1.30 -6.09 -3.04
N LEU A 83 0.91 -5.35 -4.06
CA LEU A 83 0.11 -4.15 -3.89
C LEU A 83 -1.35 -4.54 -3.71
N LYS A 84 -1.95 -4.05 -2.63
CA LYS A 84 -3.38 -4.18 -2.38
C LYS A 84 -3.99 -2.80 -2.28
N LEU A 85 -5.09 -2.58 -2.97
CA LEU A 85 -5.84 -1.33 -2.94
C LEU A 85 -7.13 -1.56 -2.18
N VAL A 86 -7.40 -0.69 -1.23
CA VAL A 86 -8.59 -0.80 -0.39
C VAL A 86 -9.35 0.51 -0.45
N ALA A 87 -10.63 0.42 -0.80
CA ALA A 87 -11.54 1.57 -0.69
C ALA A 87 -12.28 1.45 0.63
N SER A 88 -12.15 2.46 1.47
CA SER A 88 -12.79 2.48 2.79
C SER A 88 -14.05 3.33 2.76
N PHE A 89 -15.15 2.73 3.15
CA PHE A 89 -16.44 3.40 3.27
C PHE A 89 -16.91 3.31 4.72
N PRO A 90 -17.91 4.12 5.11
CA PRO A 90 -18.41 4.06 6.48
C PRO A 90 -18.94 2.69 6.90
N ASP A 91 -19.44 1.91 5.94
CA ASP A 91 -20.08 0.63 6.19
C ASP A 91 -19.23 -0.58 5.76
N ALA A 92 -18.14 -0.37 5.03
CA ALA A 92 -17.35 -1.51 4.52
C ALA A 92 -15.99 -1.07 4.02
N GLU A 93 -15.06 -2.03 4.03
CA GLU A 93 -13.81 -1.91 3.31
C GLU A 93 -13.82 -2.90 2.16
N ILE A 94 -13.50 -2.43 0.97
CA ILE A 94 -13.59 -3.23 -0.25
C ILE A 94 -12.24 -3.21 -0.93
N GLN A 95 -11.70 -4.40 -1.20
CA GLN A 95 -10.47 -4.52 -1.96
C GLN A 95 -10.78 -4.27 -3.43
N VAL A 96 -10.03 -3.37 -4.03
CA VAL A 96 -10.24 -2.95 -5.42
C VAL A 96 -9.20 -3.60 -6.32
N HIS A 97 -9.64 -4.13 -7.45
CA HIS A 97 -8.77 -4.70 -8.47
C HIS A 97 -8.90 -3.88 -9.74
N PRO A 98 -8.13 -2.76 -9.88
CA PRO A 98 -8.29 -1.85 -11.02
C PRO A 98 -7.72 -2.40 -12.32
N PHE A 99 -7.04 -3.53 -12.29
CA PHE A 99 -6.51 -4.21 -13.48
C PHE A 99 -6.89 -5.68 -13.41
N GLU A 100 -6.83 -6.31 -14.57
CA GLU A 100 -7.18 -7.72 -14.67
C GLU A 100 -6.30 -8.57 -13.76
N ILE A 101 -6.92 -9.49 -13.02
CA ILE A 101 -6.18 -10.37 -12.14
C ILE A 101 -5.61 -11.51 -12.94
N ASP A 102 -4.29 -11.59 -12.99
CA ASP A 102 -3.58 -12.66 -13.63
C ASP A 102 -3.51 -13.87 -12.70
N ARG A 103 -3.79 -15.03 -13.22
CA ARG A 103 -3.83 -16.23 -12.40
C ARG A 103 -2.99 -17.33 -12.92
#